data_910ce108a0d7294c4a5d9114b79fc626
#
_entry.id   910ce108a0d7294c4a5d9114b79fc626
#
_cell.length_a   1.000
_cell.length_b   1.000
_cell.length_c   1.000
_cell.angle_alpha   90.00
_cell.angle_beta   90.00
_cell.angle_gamma   90.00
#
_symmetry.space_group_name_H-M   'P 1'
#
loop_
_entity.id
_entity.type
_entity.pdbx_description
1 polymer ?
#
loop_
_entity_poly.entity_id
_entity_poly.type
_entity_poly.pdbx_seq_one_letter_code
_entity_poly.pdbx_strand_id
1 'polypeptide(L)'
;VHARGVSKDDFKHMRESIVNEPDLLERAVKYFVINRCSFSGATLSGGFSEESSKKRFTQSSIDRVRQLDLSGEDVTIHNQDFETFLDTHGKGRKGFVFVDPPYYLESKSKLYGNNGDLHENFDHEGLRRALDRVERDWVLTYNDAPYIRELYKDHDIVDVAWSYGMNSTKASSEIVIRRCKDDARAPPSSEAVE
;
A
#
# COMPACT_ATOMS: atom_id res chain seq x y z
N VAL A 1 7.59 -12.94 21.16
CA VAL A 1 6.73 -11.81 21.57
C VAL A 1 5.47 -12.39 22.21
N HIS A 2 5.10 -11.90 23.38
CA HIS A 2 3.85 -12.22 24.05
C HIS A 2 3.02 -10.95 24.18
N ALA A 3 1.69 -11.06 24.08
CA ALA A 3 0.78 -9.93 24.24
C ALA A 3 0.69 -9.53 25.76
N ARG A 4 1.82 -9.11 26.32
CA ARG A 4 1.80 -8.34 27.57
C ARG A 4 1.39 -6.93 27.21
N GLY A 5 0.66 -6.25 28.10
CA GLY A 5 0.25 -4.88 27.82
C GLY A 5 1.45 -4.00 27.45
N VAL A 6 1.29 -3.20 26.39
CA VAL A 6 2.28 -2.21 25.97
C VAL A 6 1.90 -0.89 26.60
N SER A 7 2.81 -0.28 27.33
CA SER A 7 2.61 1.05 27.89
C SER A 7 2.84 2.14 26.84
N LYS A 8 2.38 3.35 27.14
CA LYS A 8 2.64 4.52 26.28
C LYS A 8 4.14 4.82 26.16
N ASP A 9 4.89 4.57 27.25
CA ASP A 9 6.34 4.81 27.28
C ASP A 9 7.08 3.76 26.46
N ASP A 10 6.69 2.48 26.55
CA ASP A 10 7.25 1.43 25.71
C ASP A 10 7.01 1.73 24.22
N PHE A 11 5.78 2.14 23.88
CA PHE A 11 5.44 2.53 22.51
C PHE A 11 6.30 3.68 22.00
N LYS A 12 6.48 4.73 22.82
CA LYS A 12 7.30 5.88 22.48
C LYS A 12 8.76 5.47 22.26
N HIS A 13 9.31 4.68 23.16
CA HIS A 13 10.70 4.18 23.06
C HIS A 13 10.89 3.35 21.77
N MET A 14 9.98 2.43 21.48
CA MET A 14 10.06 1.63 20.26
C MET A 14 9.99 2.51 19.00
N ARG A 15 9.10 3.51 18.98
CA ARG A 15 8.94 4.43 17.84
C ARG A 15 10.17 5.30 17.60
N GLU A 16 10.84 5.75 18.66
CA GLU A 16 12.06 6.55 18.56
C GLU A 16 13.28 5.71 18.14
N SER A 17 13.35 4.46 18.59
CA SER A 17 14.50 3.59 18.34
C SER A 17 14.43 2.80 17.02
N ILE A 18 13.25 2.60 16.44
CA ILE A 18 13.07 1.73 15.25
C ILE A 18 13.87 2.18 14.04
N VAL A 19 14.02 3.50 13.84
CA VAL A 19 14.70 4.07 12.67
C VAL A 19 16.17 3.67 12.63
N ASN A 20 16.79 3.55 13.82
CA ASN A 20 18.20 3.20 13.97
C ASN A 20 18.42 1.74 14.38
N GLU A 21 17.37 0.90 14.35
CA GLU A 21 17.48 -0.52 14.70
C GLU A 21 18.19 -1.29 13.58
N PRO A 22 19.40 -1.80 13.80
CA PRO A 22 20.15 -2.52 12.77
C PRO A 22 19.65 -3.95 12.56
N ASP A 23 19.11 -4.59 13.62
CA ASP A 23 18.60 -5.94 13.54
C ASP A 23 17.24 -5.96 12.85
N LEU A 24 17.13 -6.68 11.74
CA LEU A 24 15.90 -6.75 10.93
C LEU A 24 14.73 -7.39 11.68
N LEU A 25 14.99 -8.39 12.51
CA LEU A 25 13.95 -9.06 13.28
C LEU A 25 13.41 -8.13 14.37
N GLU A 26 14.30 -7.49 15.13
CA GLU A 26 13.92 -6.53 16.15
C GLU A 26 13.19 -5.33 15.54
N ARG A 27 13.62 -4.86 14.37
CA ARG A 27 12.92 -3.80 13.62
C ARG A 27 11.50 -4.23 13.21
N ALA A 28 11.35 -5.45 12.72
CA ALA A 28 10.04 -6.00 12.35
C ALA A 28 9.14 -6.16 13.58
N VAL A 29 9.67 -6.63 14.70
CA VAL A 29 8.94 -6.74 15.98
C VAL A 29 8.48 -5.36 16.46
N LYS A 30 9.35 -4.37 16.48
CA LYS A 30 9.00 -2.97 16.85
C LYS A 30 7.91 -2.44 15.92
N TYR A 31 8.07 -2.63 14.61
CA TYR A 31 7.07 -2.19 13.64
C TYR A 31 5.69 -2.82 13.89
N PHE A 32 5.65 -4.13 14.10
CA PHE A 32 4.40 -4.83 14.41
C PHE A 32 3.72 -4.28 15.66
N VAL A 33 4.47 -4.09 16.75
CA VAL A 33 3.93 -3.54 18.01
C VAL A 33 3.42 -2.11 17.79
N ILE A 34 4.22 -1.26 17.17
CA ILE A 34 3.85 0.14 16.88
C ILE A 34 2.58 0.18 16.02
N ASN A 35 2.49 -0.61 14.96
CA ASN A 35 1.29 -0.68 14.11
C ASN A 35 0.06 -1.08 14.89
N ARG A 36 0.16 -2.11 15.74
CA ARG A 36 -0.98 -2.62 16.52
C ARG A 36 -1.41 -1.70 17.66
N CYS A 37 -0.50 -0.93 18.21
CA CYS A 37 -0.76 -0.04 19.35
C CYS A 37 -0.99 1.43 18.96
N SER A 38 -0.81 1.80 17.69
CA SER A 38 -1.08 3.16 17.21
C SER A 38 -2.56 3.39 16.90
N PHE A 39 -3.00 4.63 17.01
CA PHE A 39 -4.33 5.05 16.56
C PHE A 39 -4.51 4.73 15.07
N SER A 40 -5.59 4.08 14.72
CA SER A 40 -5.93 3.63 13.35
C SER A 40 -4.83 2.84 12.62
N GLY A 41 -3.78 2.38 13.30
CA GLY A 41 -2.66 1.69 12.67
C GLY A 41 -1.70 2.61 11.91
N ALA A 42 -1.73 3.90 12.18
CA ALA A 42 -0.92 4.89 11.47
C ALA A 42 0.60 4.80 11.75
N THR A 43 1.04 3.77 12.48
CA THR A 43 2.45 3.45 12.75
C THR A 43 3.27 4.64 13.23
N LEU A 44 4.29 5.06 12.46
CA LEU A 44 5.23 6.11 12.84
C LEU A 44 4.60 7.51 12.87
N SER A 45 3.54 7.76 12.10
CA SER A 45 2.79 9.01 12.09
C SER A 45 1.72 9.08 13.18
N GLY A 46 1.32 7.92 13.75
CA GLY A 46 0.27 7.83 14.76
C GLY A 46 0.78 7.93 16.20
N GLY A 47 -0.10 8.39 17.09
CA GLY A 47 0.10 8.31 18.54
C GLY A 47 -0.30 6.97 19.13
N PHE A 48 0.12 6.70 20.37
CA PHE A 48 -0.34 5.54 21.13
C PHE A 48 -1.86 5.60 21.35
N SER A 49 -2.51 4.47 21.18
CA SER A 49 -3.93 4.29 21.49
C SER A 49 -4.10 3.12 22.44
N GLU A 50 -4.59 3.42 23.63
CA GLU A 50 -4.87 2.39 24.65
C GLU A 50 -5.93 1.39 24.17
N GLU A 51 -6.94 1.86 23.43
CA GLU A 51 -7.95 1.00 22.84
C GLU A 51 -7.34 0.07 21.78
N SER A 52 -6.52 0.59 20.88
CA SER A 52 -5.83 -0.21 19.87
C SER A 52 -4.89 -1.22 20.50
N SER A 53 -4.13 -0.85 21.54
CA SER A 53 -3.23 -1.76 22.23
C SER A 53 -3.96 -2.95 22.88
N LYS A 54 -5.19 -2.74 23.37
CA LYS A 54 -6.02 -3.80 23.96
C LYS A 54 -6.74 -4.64 22.91
N LYS A 55 -7.24 -4.02 21.84
CA LYS A 55 -8.09 -4.71 20.84
C LYS A 55 -7.32 -5.29 19.67
N ARG A 56 -6.16 -4.72 19.31
CA ARG A 56 -5.41 -5.08 18.11
C ARG A 56 -4.09 -5.79 18.41
N PHE A 57 -3.40 -5.45 19.50
CA PHE A 57 -2.21 -6.16 19.96
C PHE A 57 -2.61 -7.30 20.90
N THR A 58 -3.08 -8.40 20.31
CA THR A 58 -3.61 -9.57 21.02
C THR A 58 -2.76 -10.80 20.73
N GLN A 59 -2.86 -11.82 21.61
CA GLN A 59 -2.19 -13.10 21.37
C GLN A 59 -2.62 -13.69 20.02
N SER A 60 -3.89 -13.64 19.68
CA SER A 60 -4.40 -14.09 18.37
C SER A 60 -3.76 -13.36 17.18
N SER A 61 -3.45 -12.06 17.30
CA SER A 61 -2.76 -11.33 16.23
C SER A 61 -1.30 -11.76 16.08
N ILE A 62 -0.65 -12.12 17.18
CA ILE A 62 0.71 -12.68 17.18
C ILE A 62 0.72 -14.09 16.59
N ASP A 63 -0.24 -14.93 17.00
CA ASP A 63 -0.32 -16.31 16.55
C ASP A 63 -0.60 -16.40 15.04
N ARG A 64 -1.39 -15.47 14.48
CA ARG A 64 -1.58 -15.36 13.02
C ARG A 64 -0.27 -15.09 12.28
N VAL A 65 0.59 -14.23 12.81
CA VAL A 65 1.91 -13.98 12.20
C VAL A 65 2.80 -15.21 12.32
N ARG A 66 2.75 -15.92 13.46
CA ARG A 66 3.53 -17.16 13.67
C ARG A 66 3.09 -18.30 12.77
N GLN A 67 1.81 -18.37 12.44
CA GLN A 67 1.23 -19.39 11.57
C GLN A 67 1.42 -19.08 10.08
N LEU A 68 1.85 -17.86 9.74
CA LEU A 68 2.13 -17.50 8.37
C LEU A 68 3.38 -18.26 7.90
N ASP A 69 3.17 -19.24 7.04
CA ASP A 69 4.23 -19.99 6.40
C ASP A 69 4.26 -19.63 4.91
N LEU A 70 5.34 -19.01 4.48
CA LEU A 70 5.60 -18.65 3.08
C LEU A 70 6.67 -19.55 2.45
N SER A 71 7.14 -20.58 3.16
CA SER A 71 8.25 -21.42 2.69
C SER A 71 7.92 -22.26 1.46
N GLY A 72 6.62 -22.53 1.22
CA GLY A 72 6.13 -23.24 0.03
C GLY A 72 5.68 -22.34 -1.12
N GLU A 73 5.73 -21.03 -0.94
CA GLU A 73 5.26 -20.06 -1.92
C GLU A 73 6.45 -19.38 -2.62
N ASP A 74 6.31 -19.14 -3.91
CA ASP A 74 7.29 -18.36 -4.68
C ASP A 74 7.02 -16.85 -4.47
N VAL A 75 7.38 -16.36 -3.28
CA VAL A 75 7.18 -14.97 -2.86
C VAL A 75 8.50 -14.23 -2.79
N THR A 76 8.62 -13.15 -3.53
CA THR A 76 9.74 -12.22 -3.45
C THR A 76 9.27 -10.87 -2.93
N ILE A 77 9.93 -10.35 -1.89
CA ILE A 77 9.62 -9.05 -1.30
C ILE A 77 10.65 -8.02 -1.77
N HIS A 78 10.16 -6.93 -2.36
CA HIS A 78 10.97 -5.81 -2.80
C HIS A 78 10.67 -4.56 -1.98
N ASN A 79 11.70 -3.80 -1.61
CA ASN A 79 11.58 -2.47 -1.01
C ASN A 79 12.32 -1.48 -1.91
N GLN A 80 11.61 -0.94 -2.90
CA GLN A 80 12.17 -0.04 -3.90
C GLN A 80 11.09 0.92 -4.39
N ASP A 81 11.50 1.93 -5.15
CA ASP A 81 10.60 2.86 -5.80
C ASP A 81 9.69 2.16 -6.82
N PHE A 82 8.45 2.63 -6.96
CA PHE A 82 7.43 2.01 -7.81
C PHE A 82 7.81 2.07 -9.30
N GLU A 83 8.44 3.14 -9.79
CA GLU A 83 8.86 3.22 -11.18
C GLU A 83 9.90 2.15 -11.50
N THR A 84 10.92 2.04 -10.64
CA THR A 84 11.96 1.00 -10.78
C THR A 84 11.34 -0.40 -10.72
N PHE A 85 10.39 -0.62 -9.82
CA PHE A 85 9.70 -1.91 -9.70
C PHE A 85 8.90 -2.23 -10.97
N LEU A 86 8.08 -1.29 -11.44
CA LEU A 86 7.25 -1.50 -12.62
C LEU A 86 8.08 -1.64 -13.91
N ASP A 87 9.15 -0.88 -14.06
CA ASP A 87 10.05 -1.00 -15.22
C ASP A 87 10.77 -2.35 -15.26
N THR A 88 11.05 -2.94 -14.10
CA THR A 88 11.71 -4.25 -14.00
C THR A 88 10.72 -5.40 -14.12
N HIS A 89 9.62 -5.35 -13.37
CA HIS A 89 8.68 -6.47 -13.20
C HIS A 89 7.40 -6.33 -14.02
N GLY A 90 7.13 -5.16 -14.61
CA GLY A 90 5.97 -4.92 -15.47
C GLY A 90 6.10 -5.43 -16.91
N LYS A 91 7.27 -5.97 -17.28
CA LYS A 91 7.56 -6.46 -18.63
C LYS A 91 7.01 -7.86 -18.89
N GLY A 92 6.72 -8.10 -20.17
CA GLY A 92 6.16 -9.38 -20.62
C GLY A 92 4.65 -9.50 -20.34
N ARG A 93 3.96 -10.27 -21.16
CA ARG A 93 2.48 -10.38 -21.11
C ARG A 93 1.95 -11.37 -20.07
N LYS A 94 2.82 -12.17 -19.45
CA LYS A 94 2.41 -13.15 -18.44
C LYS A 94 2.42 -12.51 -17.06
N GLY A 95 1.33 -12.68 -16.33
CA GLY A 95 1.17 -12.18 -14.97
C GLY A 95 0.27 -10.96 -14.91
N PHE A 96 0.06 -10.48 -13.70
CA PHE A 96 -0.87 -9.43 -13.35
C PHE A 96 -0.24 -8.48 -12.35
N VAL A 97 -0.52 -7.20 -12.44
CA VAL A 97 -0.04 -6.18 -11.50
C VAL A 97 -1.23 -5.60 -10.76
N PHE A 98 -1.24 -5.76 -9.44
CA PHE A 98 -2.20 -5.07 -8.57
C PHE A 98 -1.49 -3.88 -7.93
N VAL A 99 -2.08 -2.70 -8.03
CA VAL A 99 -1.50 -1.44 -7.56
C VAL A 99 -2.44 -0.79 -6.56
N ASP A 100 -1.92 -0.54 -5.36
CA ASP A 100 -2.65 0.13 -4.26
C ASP A 100 -1.76 1.26 -3.71
N PRO A 101 -1.70 2.41 -4.39
CA PRO A 101 -0.84 3.54 -4.01
C PRO A 101 -1.43 4.32 -2.84
N PRO A 102 -0.66 5.26 -2.26
CA PRO A 102 -1.25 6.30 -1.42
C PRO A 102 -2.37 7.02 -2.16
N TYR A 103 -3.56 7.10 -1.55
CA TYR A 103 -4.73 7.70 -2.18
C TYR A 103 -4.59 9.21 -2.31
N TYR A 104 -5.16 9.77 -3.38
CA TYR A 104 -5.16 11.21 -3.59
C TYR A 104 -6.00 11.92 -2.51
N LEU A 105 -5.45 12.99 -1.95
CA LEU A 105 -6.10 13.78 -0.92
C LEU A 105 -6.24 15.22 -1.39
N GLU A 106 -7.45 15.72 -1.39
CA GLU A 106 -7.75 17.14 -1.64
C GLU A 106 -7.26 18.06 -0.50
N SER A 107 -7.02 17.48 0.67
CA SER A 107 -6.52 18.18 1.86
C SER A 107 -5.35 17.43 2.47
N LYS A 108 -4.43 18.16 3.10
CA LYS A 108 -3.24 17.59 3.76
C LYS A 108 -3.61 16.51 4.78
N SER A 109 -3.09 15.32 4.61
CA SER A 109 -3.25 14.20 5.53
C SER A 109 -1.91 13.64 5.97
N LYS A 110 -1.80 13.30 7.26
CA LYS A 110 -0.57 12.76 7.88
C LYS A 110 -0.63 11.24 8.07
N LEU A 111 -1.29 10.48 7.19
CA LEU A 111 -1.55 9.07 7.43
C LEU A 111 -0.36 8.14 7.18
N TYR A 112 0.55 8.46 6.27
CA TYR A 112 1.66 7.59 5.89
C TYR A 112 3.02 8.32 5.97
N GLY A 113 4.09 7.57 6.31
CA GLY A 113 5.44 8.09 6.43
C GLY A 113 5.73 8.83 7.75
N ASN A 114 6.82 9.57 7.79
CA ASN A 114 7.14 10.47 8.88
C ASN A 114 6.39 11.78 8.69
N ASN A 115 5.32 12.01 9.47
CA ASN A 115 4.44 13.18 9.37
C ASN A 115 3.63 13.31 8.07
N GLY A 116 3.41 12.23 7.32
CA GLY A 116 2.59 12.24 6.11
C GLY A 116 3.36 12.50 4.81
N ASP A 117 4.68 12.55 4.85
CA ASP A 117 5.54 12.86 3.71
C ASP A 117 5.35 11.92 2.51
N LEU A 118 5.11 10.64 2.75
CA LEU A 118 4.85 9.66 1.68
C LEU A 118 3.46 9.79 1.05
N HIS A 119 2.54 10.50 1.68
CA HIS A 119 1.19 10.68 1.17
C HIS A 119 1.02 12.04 0.48
N GLU A 120 1.59 13.10 1.07
CA GLU A 120 1.46 14.47 0.55
C GLU A 120 2.27 14.69 -0.75
N ASN A 121 3.34 13.92 -0.96
CA ASN A 121 4.27 14.09 -2.08
C ASN A 121 4.28 12.92 -3.06
N PHE A 122 3.26 12.05 -3.03
CA PHE A 122 3.20 10.93 -3.97
C PHE A 122 2.99 11.45 -5.40
N ASP A 123 3.86 11.00 -6.34
CA ASP A 123 3.77 11.37 -7.76
C ASP A 123 2.70 10.52 -8.49
N HIS A 124 1.44 10.97 -8.42
CA HIS A 124 0.31 10.32 -9.09
C HIS A 124 0.45 10.31 -10.61
N GLU A 125 1.01 11.37 -11.20
CA GLU A 125 1.27 11.46 -12.63
C GLU A 125 2.41 10.53 -13.04
N GLY A 126 3.47 10.44 -12.22
CA GLY A 126 4.57 9.49 -12.41
C GLY A 126 4.07 8.06 -12.42
N LEU A 127 3.18 7.72 -11.46
CA LEU A 127 2.56 6.39 -11.44
C LEU A 127 1.75 6.12 -12.72
N ARG A 128 0.96 7.11 -13.19
CA ARG A 128 0.21 6.99 -14.45
C ARG A 128 1.15 6.70 -15.62
N ARG A 129 2.22 7.49 -15.76
CA ARG A 129 3.24 7.30 -16.80
C ARG A 129 3.95 5.94 -16.70
N ALA A 130 4.22 5.48 -15.49
CA ALA A 130 4.84 4.17 -15.26
C ALA A 130 3.90 3.02 -15.69
N LEU A 131 2.61 3.12 -15.37
CA LEU A 131 1.60 2.12 -15.77
C LEU A 131 1.39 2.06 -17.28
N ASP A 132 1.58 3.17 -18.02
CA ASP A 132 1.54 3.17 -19.49
C ASP A 132 2.62 2.28 -20.12
N ARG A 133 3.76 2.14 -19.42
CA ARG A 133 4.90 1.33 -19.86
C ARG A 133 4.80 -0.15 -19.44
N VAL A 134 3.86 -0.49 -18.55
CA VAL A 134 3.62 -1.87 -18.11
C VAL A 134 3.00 -2.66 -19.25
N GLU A 135 3.56 -3.83 -19.56
CA GLU A 135 3.07 -4.71 -20.61
C GLU A 135 2.03 -5.72 -20.12
N ARG A 136 2.03 -6.01 -18.82
CA ARG A 136 1.10 -6.92 -18.15
C ARG A 136 -0.26 -6.27 -17.97
N ASP A 137 -1.28 -7.09 -17.77
CA ASP A 137 -2.55 -6.60 -17.27
C ASP A 137 -2.38 -6.04 -15.87
N TRP A 138 -3.05 -4.92 -15.60
CA TRP A 138 -2.99 -4.30 -14.29
C TRP A 138 -4.34 -3.76 -13.83
N VAL A 139 -4.48 -3.69 -12.52
CA VAL A 139 -5.59 -3.04 -11.82
C VAL A 139 -5.02 -2.09 -10.78
N LEU A 140 -5.65 -0.95 -10.63
CA LEU A 140 -5.28 0.12 -9.72
C LEU A 140 -6.49 0.52 -8.89
N THR A 141 -6.31 0.68 -7.57
CA THR A 141 -7.34 1.18 -6.66
C THR A 141 -7.05 2.64 -6.29
N TYR A 142 -8.10 3.45 -6.20
CA TYR A 142 -8.05 4.82 -5.70
C TYR A 142 -9.35 5.21 -5.00
N ASN A 143 -9.28 6.28 -4.17
CA ASN A 143 -10.48 7.00 -3.80
C ASN A 143 -11.08 7.72 -5.02
N ASP A 144 -12.40 7.84 -5.02
CA ASP A 144 -13.11 8.59 -6.06
C ASP A 144 -12.84 10.09 -5.92
N ALA A 145 -11.97 10.61 -6.77
CA ALA A 145 -11.61 12.01 -6.83
C ALA A 145 -11.63 12.53 -8.28
N PRO A 146 -12.16 13.75 -8.54
CA PRO A 146 -12.22 14.30 -9.89
C PRO A 146 -10.86 14.34 -10.59
N TYR A 147 -9.79 14.66 -9.86
CA TYR A 147 -8.42 14.65 -10.38
C TYR A 147 -7.99 13.26 -10.86
N ILE A 148 -8.26 12.22 -10.08
CA ILE A 148 -7.90 10.85 -10.46
C ILE A 148 -8.73 10.37 -11.67
N ARG A 149 -10.02 10.69 -11.70
CA ARG A 149 -10.86 10.38 -12.88
C ARG A 149 -10.36 11.06 -14.15
N GLU A 150 -9.93 12.30 -14.06
CA GLU A 150 -9.36 13.01 -15.23
C GLU A 150 -8.00 12.42 -15.62
N LEU A 151 -7.13 12.10 -14.65
CA LEU A 151 -5.81 11.51 -14.89
C LEU A 151 -5.88 10.15 -15.61
N TYR A 152 -6.93 9.37 -15.33
CA TYR A 152 -7.12 8.02 -15.89
C TYR A 152 -8.33 7.92 -16.84
N LYS A 153 -8.81 9.05 -17.40
CA LYS A 153 -10.02 9.10 -18.26
C LYS A 153 -9.98 8.18 -19.48
N ASP A 154 -8.78 7.85 -19.97
CA ASP A 154 -8.58 6.96 -21.12
C ASP A 154 -8.56 5.47 -20.72
N HIS A 155 -8.86 5.17 -19.44
CA HIS A 155 -8.90 3.82 -18.90
C HIS A 155 -10.32 3.45 -18.48
N ASP A 156 -10.52 2.18 -18.25
CA ASP A 156 -11.81 1.68 -17.75
C ASP A 156 -11.88 1.92 -16.22
N ILE A 157 -12.78 2.80 -15.80
CA ILE A 157 -12.99 3.18 -14.40
C ILE A 157 -14.31 2.58 -13.92
N VAL A 158 -14.24 1.77 -12.88
CA VAL A 158 -15.39 1.10 -12.26
C VAL A 158 -15.59 1.65 -10.85
N ASP A 159 -16.80 2.15 -10.58
CA ASP A 159 -17.18 2.58 -9.23
C ASP A 159 -17.37 1.36 -8.31
N VAL A 160 -16.77 1.41 -7.13
CA VAL A 160 -16.88 0.34 -6.13
C VAL A 160 -17.33 0.94 -4.82
N ALA A 161 -18.46 0.45 -4.32
CA ALA A 161 -18.96 0.81 -3.00
C ALA A 161 -18.54 -0.26 -1.99
N TRP A 162 -17.69 0.09 -1.03
CA TRP A 162 -17.35 -0.76 0.10
C TRP A 162 -18.07 -0.26 1.36
N SER A 163 -18.72 -1.18 2.06
CA SER A 163 -19.17 -0.90 3.42
C SER A 163 -18.11 -1.38 4.41
N TYR A 164 -17.34 -0.48 4.98
CA TYR A 164 -16.46 -0.82 6.10
C TYR A 164 -17.32 -1.03 7.35
N GLY A 165 -17.61 -2.29 7.64
CA GLY A 165 -18.33 -2.67 8.86
C GLY A 165 -17.44 -2.61 10.08
N MET A 166 -17.31 -1.45 10.71
CA MET A 166 -17.04 -1.27 12.15
C MET A 166 -17.50 0.13 12.58
N ASN A 167 -18.71 0.23 13.09
CA ASN A 167 -19.25 1.35 13.88
C ASN A 167 -19.51 2.71 13.22
N SER A 168 -19.33 2.91 11.92
CA SER A 168 -19.96 4.05 11.24
C SER A 168 -20.08 3.74 9.75
N THR A 169 -21.28 3.85 9.21
CA THR A 169 -21.60 3.80 7.78
C THR A 169 -21.09 5.08 7.09
N LYS A 170 -19.78 5.22 6.94
CA LYS A 170 -19.25 6.09 5.91
C LYS A 170 -19.12 5.22 4.67
N ALA A 171 -19.98 5.45 3.69
CA ALA A 171 -19.79 4.95 2.35
C ALA A 171 -18.48 5.57 1.83
N SER A 172 -17.42 4.79 1.77
CA SER A 172 -16.20 5.16 1.05
C SER A 172 -16.49 4.88 -0.41
N SER A 173 -16.50 5.90 -1.25
CA SER A 173 -16.53 5.71 -2.69
C SER A 173 -15.09 5.48 -3.16
N GLU A 174 -14.83 4.29 -3.63
CA GLU A 174 -13.56 3.91 -4.25
C GLU A 174 -13.78 3.62 -5.72
N ILE A 175 -12.74 3.74 -6.49
CA ILE A 175 -12.73 3.38 -7.90
C ILE A 175 -11.66 2.35 -8.18
N VAL A 176 -11.98 1.44 -9.08
CA VAL A 176 -11.04 0.48 -9.65
C VAL A 176 -10.77 0.89 -11.08
N ILE A 177 -9.51 1.09 -11.40
CA ILE A 177 -9.05 1.50 -12.72
C ILE A 177 -8.30 0.33 -13.33
N ARG A 178 -8.56 0.05 -14.59
CA ARG A 178 -7.87 -1.00 -15.34
C ARG A 178 -7.58 -0.53 -16.76
N ARG A 179 -6.60 -1.16 -17.38
CA ARG A 179 -6.28 -0.89 -18.78
C ARG A 179 -7.51 -1.09 -19.65
N CYS A 180 -7.80 -0.14 -20.56
CA CYS A 180 -8.84 -0.32 -21.57
C CYS A 180 -8.46 -1.49 -22.48
N LYS A 181 -9.42 -2.41 -22.76
CA LYS A 181 -9.17 -3.59 -23.59
C LYS A 181 -8.98 -3.26 -25.09
N ASP A 182 -9.37 -2.05 -25.50
CA ASP A 182 -9.25 -1.60 -26.89
C ASP A 182 -7.83 -1.17 -27.29
N ASP A 183 -6.90 -1.07 -26.32
CA ASP A 183 -5.46 -0.99 -26.58
C ASP A 183 -4.86 -2.37 -26.94
N ALA A 184 -5.47 -3.04 -27.91
CA ALA A 184 -4.79 -4.08 -28.67
C ALA A 184 -3.66 -3.39 -29.44
N ARG A 185 -2.50 -3.24 -28.76
CA ARG A 185 -1.27 -2.74 -29.41
C ARG A 185 -1.09 -3.52 -30.70
N ALA A 186 -1.15 -2.81 -31.81
CA ALA A 186 -0.67 -3.32 -33.07
C ALA A 186 0.73 -3.92 -32.83
N PRO A 187 1.03 -5.11 -33.38
CA PRO A 187 2.37 -5.66 -33.28
C PRO A 187 3.36 -4.59 -33.81
N PRO A 188 4.56 -4.47 -33.20
CA PRO A 188 5.55 -3.56 -33.71
C PRO A 188 5.72 -3.85 -35.20
N SER A 189 5.53 -2.82 -36.01
CA SER A 189 5.76 -2.89 -37.44
C SER A 189 7.19 -3.44 -37.64
N SER A 190 7.28 -4.60 -38.27
CA SER A 190 8.56 -5.12 -38.75
C SER A 190 9.06 -4.14 -39.80
N GLU A 191 9.86 -3.17 -39.40
CA GLU A 191 10.66 -2.43 -40.35
C GLU A 191 11.62 -3.43 -41.01
N ALA A 192 11.41 -3.56 -42.29
CA ALA A 192 12.20 -4.36 -43.17
C ALA A 192 13.67 -3.90 -43.09
N VAL A 193 14.53 -4.84 -42.76
CA VAL A 193 15.97 -4.70 -43.01
C VAL A 193 16.16 -5.02 -44.50
N GLU A 194 16.45 -4.00 -45.27
CA GLU A 194 17.12 -4.13 -46.56
C GLU A 194 18.63 -4.29 -46.35
#